data_8d00b02f2335e38649229c464cbfbed2
#
_entry.id   8d00b02f2335e38649229c464cbfbed2
#
_cell.length_a   1.000
_cell.length_b   1.000
_cell.length_c   1.000
_cell.angle_alpha   90.00
_cell.angle_beta   90.00
_cell.angle_gamma   90.00
#
_symmetry.space_group_name_H-M   'P 1'
#
loop_
_entity.id
_entity.type
_entity.pdbx_description
1 polymer ?
#
loop_
_entity_poly.entity_id
_entity_poly.type
_entity_poly.pdbx_seq_one_letter_code
_entity_poly.pdbx_strand_id
1 'polypeptide(L)'
;GHPRYASSRGIQEKFRQDAAGAEKAFGFAHRGTDKQLLVFEAPIDLLSFIELFPKNWQQHSYLSLGGVSGKALQQFLSERPDVERVFLCLDSDKAGEDACKRLAALLPDTVSVTRIQPCMKDWNDVLVHRAEIPNRNYFKSIVLKEPPKKDFVKIIRMSNGELTPVEWLWKP
;
A
#
# COMPACT_ATOMS: atom_id res chain seq x y z
N GLY A 1 13.33 -3.36 21.62
CA GLY A 1 14.11 -3.16 20.40
C GLY A 1 14.47 -1.70 20.21
N HIS A 2 15.55 -1.42 19.52
CA HIS A 2 15.93 -0.03 19.20
C HIS A 2 15.13 0.44 17.98
N PRO A 3 14.63 1.70 17.96
CA PRO A 3 13.97 2.26 16.78
C PRO A 3 15.00 2.38 15.64
N ARG A 4 14.68 1.90 14.45
CA ARG A 4 15.57 1.89 13.27
C ARG A 4 15.19 2.93 12.21
N TYR A 5 13.94 3.41 12.25
CA TYR A 5 13.44 4.44 11.35
C TYR A 5 12.50 5.38 12.10
N ALA A 6 12.64 6.67 11.86
CA ALA A 6 11.70 7.69 12.27
C ALA A 6 11.69 8.82 11.23
N SER A 7 10.53 9.42 11.01
CA SER A 7 10.38 10.61 10.17
C SER A 7 9.54 11.67 10.88
N SER A 8 9.87 12.92 10.66
CA SER A 8 9.14 14.07 11.16
C SER A 8 8.42 14.78 10.03
N ARG A 9 7.20 15.25 10.27
CA ARG A 9 6.42 16.06 9.35
C ARG A 9 5.87 17.28 10.08
N GLY A 10 6.02 18.47 9.48
CA GLY A 10 5.43 19.70 10.01
C GLY A 10 3.90 19.69 9.91
N ILE A 11 3.22 20.28 10.90
CA ILE A 11 1.77 20.42 10.92
C ILE A 11 1.34 21.67 10.13
N GLN A 12 2.09 22.75 10.24
CA GLN A 12 1.77 24.04 9.61
C GLN A 12 2.68 24.39 8.43
N GLU A 13 3.88 23.82 8.39
CA GLU A 13 4.87 24.07 7.34
C GLU A 13 5.15 22.81 6.51
N LYS A 14 5.59 23.00 5.27
CA LYS A 14 6.02 21.89 4.39
C LYS A 14 7.37 21.31 4.84
N PHE A 15 7.44 20.89 6.09
CA PHE A 15 8.63 20.27 6.66
C PHE A 15 8.49 18.75 6.62
N ARG A 16 9.50 18.06 6.08
CA ARG A 16 9.63 16.62 6.08
C ARG A 16 11.09 16.25 6.23
N GLN A 17 11.42 15.46 7.25
CA GLN A 17 12.78 15.02 7.50
C GLN A 17 12.79 13.61 8.11
N ASP A 18 13.67 12.74 7.62
CA ASP A 18 14.00 11.50 8.32
C ASP A 18 14.94 11.81 9.49
N ALA A 19 14.80 11.10 10.60
CA ALA A 19 15.69 11.24 11.73
C ALA A 19 17.14 10.88 11.34
N ALA A 20 18.12 11.53 11.99
CA ALA A 20 19.51 11.20 11.78
C ALA A 20 19.77 9.72 12.13
N GLY A 21 20.44 8.99 11.24
CA GLY A 21 20.69 7.56 11.40
C GLY A 21 19.48 6.65 11.03
N ALA A 22 18.38 7.19 10.52
CA ALA A 22 17.25 6.38 10.08
C ALA A 22 17.66 5.46 8.93
N GLU A 23 17.41 4.16 9.11
CA GLU A 23 17.70 3.13 8.12
C GLU A 23 16.50 2.97 7.16
N LYS A 24 16.64 3.42 5.93
CA LYS A 24 15.56 3.36 4.90
C LYS A 24 15.11 1.96 4.50
N ALA A 25 15.81 0.93 4.96
CA ALA A 25 15.35 -0.45 4.85
C ALA A 25 14.23 -0.80 5.85
N PHE A 26 14.03 0.03 6.88
CA PHE A 26 13.00 -0.17 7.91
C PHE A 26 11.98 0.96 7.85
N GLY A 27 11.02 0.84 6.93
CA GLY A 27 9.92 1.77 6.83
C GLY A 27 8.94 1.68 8.02
N PHE A 28 8.07 2.68 8.16
CA PHE A 28 6.94 2.59 9.09
C PHE A 28 6.03 1.46 8.63
N ALA A 29 5.77 0.47 9.49
CA ALA A 29 5.05 -0.75 9.12
C ALA A 29 4.16 -1.30 10.22
N HIS A 30 3.07 -1.91 9.81
CA HIS A 30 2.24 -2.82 10.61
C HIS A 30 2.33 -4.22 10.00
N ARG A 31 2.46 -5.26 10.85
CA ARG A 31 2.51 -6.66 10.44
C ARG A 31 1.19 -7.34 10.83
N GLY A 32 0.34 -7.53 9.86
CA GLY A 32 -0.91 -8.29 9.99
C GLY A 32 -0.69 -9.80 9.95
N THR A 33 -1.77 -10.53 10.00
CA THR A 33 -1.78 -12.01 10.05
C THR A 33 -2.07 -12.67 8.72
N ASP A 34 -2.59 -11.90 7.75
CA ASP A 34 -2.86 -12.43 6.42
C ASP A 34 -1.65 -12.30 5.47
N LYS A 35 -1.80 -12.79 4.27
CA LYS A 35 -0.76 -12.82 3.24
C LYS A 35 -0.80 -11.62 2.29
N GLN A 36 -1.37 -10.51 2.75
CA GLN A 36 -1.51 -9.28 1.98
C GLN A 36 -0.62 -8.18 2.54
N LEU A 37 0.01 -7.43 1.64
CA LEU A 37 0.81 -6.26 1.98
C LEU A 37 0.34 -5.05 1.16
N LEU A 38 -0.03 -3.98 1.86
CA LEU A 38 -0.34 -2.69 1.25
C LEU A 38 0.86 -1.75 1.43
N VAL A 39 1.32 -1.13 0.35
CA VAL A 39 2.57 -0.34 0.30
C VAL A 39 2.25 1.10 -0.07
N PHE A 40 2.74 2.05 0.72
CA PHE A 40 2.50 3.49 0.61
C PHE A 40 3.79 4.27 0.46
N GLU A 41 3.74 5.48 -0.09
CA GLU A 41 4.90 6.32 -0.19
C GLU A 41 5.28 6.92 1.17
N ALA A 42 4.31 7.45 1.92
CA ALA A 42 4.54 8.08 3.22
C ALA A 42 3.66 7.48 4.34
N PRO A 43 4.10 7.58 5.62
CA PRO A 43 3.31 7.09 6.76
C PRO A 43 1.93 7.73 6.87
N ILE A 44 1.80 9.02 6.48
CA ILE A 44 0.51 9.71 6.55
C ILE A 44 -0.51 9.09 5.59
N ASP A 45 -0.08 8.67 4.39
CA ASP A 45 -0.96 8.04 3.41
C ASP A 45 -1.44 6.67 3.88
N LEU A 46 -0.54 5.90 4.51
CA LEU A 46 -0.88 4.64 5.16
C LEU A 46 -1.93 4.84 6.25
N LEU A 47 -1.74 5.80 7.15
CA LEU A 47 -2.69 6.09 8.23
C LEU A 47 -4.02 6.61 7.68
N SER A 48 -3.99 7.46 6.66
CA SER A 48 -5.19 7.96 5.97
C SER A 48 -5.98 6.83 5.31
N PHE A 49 -5.28 5.87 4.71
CA PHE A 49 -5.91 4.68 4.13
C PHE A 49 -6.61 3.84 5.19
N ILE A 50 -5.97 3.58 6.34
CA ILE A 50 -6.57 2.83 7.43
C ILE A 50 -7.82 3.56 7.97
N GLU A 51 -7.79 4.88 8.09
CA GLU A 51 -8.95 5.69 8.51
C GLU A 51 -10.10 5.64 7.49
N LEU A 52 -9.80 5.61 6.20
CA LEU A 52 -10.80 5.43 5.14
C LEU A 52 -11.40 4.01 5.14
N PHE A 53 -10.62 2.99 5.53
CA PHE A 53 -10.98 1.58 5.48
C PHE A 53 -10.67 0.87 6.80
N PRO A 54 -11.38 1.22 7.90
CA PRO A 54 -11.03 0.75 9.24
C PRO A 54 -11.40 -0.71 9.52
N LYS A 55 -12.23 -1.34 8.68
CA LYS A 55 -12.69 -2.71 8.92
C LYS A 55 -11.55 -3.71 8.72
N ASN A 56 -11.30 -4.52 9.73
CA ASN A 56 -10.30 -5.60 9.73
C ASN A 56 -8.86 -5.17 9.39
N TRP A 57 -8.54 -3.88 9.52
CA TRP A 57 -7.23 -3.36 9.13
C TRP A 57 -6.06 -4.09 9.82
N GLN A 58 -6.24 -4.55 11.05
CA GLN A 58 -5.20 -5.27 11.80
C GLN A 58 -4.78 -6.60 11.16
N GLN A 59 -5.63 -7.18 10.30
CA GLN A 59 -5.33 -8.45 9.63
C GLN A 59 -4.35 -8.28 8.48
N HIS A 60 -4.37 -7.11 7.81
CA HIS A 60 -3.50 -6.82 6.68
C HIS A 60 -2.16 -6.27 7.12
N SER A 61 -1.13 -6.49 6.34
CA SER A 61 0.17 -5.85 6.55
C SER A 61 0.24 -4.54 5.78
N TYR A 62 0.88 -3.55 6.38
CA TYR A 62 1.06 -2.21 5.80
C TYR A 62 2.52 -1.78 5.89
N LEU A 63 3.02 -1.14 4.85
CA LEU A 63 4.39 -0.63 4.79
C LEU A 63 4.40 0.75 4.13
N SER A 64 5.04 1.72 4.76
CA SER A 64 5.44 2.98 4.13
C SER A 64 6.91 2.92 3.74
N LEU A 65 7.21 3.28 2.49
CA LEU A 65 8.57 3.26 1.95
C LEU A 65 9.43 4.41 2.45
N GLY A 66 8.83 5.48 2.99
CA GLY A 66 9.53 6.73 3.30
C GLY A 66 10.05 7.45 2.04
N GLY A 67 9.39 7.24 0.89
CA GLY A 67 9.74 7.69 -0.45
C GLY A 67 9.45 6.60 -1.47
N VAL A 68 10.20 6.55 -2.57
CA VAL A 68 9.97 5.59 -3.68
C VAL A 68 11.04 4.49 -3.77
N SER A 69 11.86 4.31 -2.72
CA SER A 69 12.90 3.28 -2.68
C SER A 69 12.31 1.90 -2.43
N GLY A 70 12.78 0.88 -3.15
CA GLY A 70 12.38 -0.52 -2.95
C GLY A 70 13.00 -1.23 -1.74
N LYS A 71 13.96 -0.59 -1.04
CA LYS A 71 14.71 -1.24 0.05
C LYS A 71 13.83 -1.72 1.20
N ALA A 72 12.87 -0.88 1.64
CA ALA A 72 11.95 -1.25 2.72
C ALA A 72 11.02 -2.40 2.30
N LEU A 73 10.57 -2.43 1.04
CA LEU A 73 9.75 -3.52 0.52
C LEU A 73 10.53 -4.84 0.49
N GLN A 74 11.77 -4.84 -0.01
CA GLN A 74 12.61 -6.03 -0.03
C GLN A 74 12.90 -6.56 1.38
N GLN A 75 13.22 -5.65 2.32
CA GLN A 75 13.44 -6.02 3.72
C GLN A 75 12.17 -6.62 4.35
N PHE A 76 11.01 -5.99 4.15
CA PHE A 76 9.75 -6.49 4.67
C PHE A 76 9.43 -7.90 4.14
N LEU A 77 9.60 -8.14 2.85
CA LEU A 77 9.32 -9.44 2.23
C LEU A 77 10.34 -10.51 2.64
N SER A 78 11.58 -10.15 2.96
CA SER A 78 12.54 -11.11 3.52
C SER A 78 12.13 -11.60 4.92
N GLU A 79 11.44 -10.76 5.70
CA GLU A 79 10.88 -11.08 7.01
C GLU A 79 9.51 -11.78 6.92
N ARG A 80 8.78 -11.58 5.81
CA ARG A 80 7.44 -12.12 5.54
C ARG A 80 7.39 -12.79 4.16
N PRO A 81 8.10 -13.93 3.99
CA PRO A 81 8.13 -14.67 2.74
C PRO A 81 6.78 -15.33 2.38
N ASP A 82 5.83 -15.34 3.30
CA ASP A 82 4.48 -15.83 3.15
C ASP A 82 3.53 -14.85 2.44
N VAL A 83 3.96 -13.62 2.15
CA VAL A 83 3.16 -12.65 1.40
C VAL A 83 2.94 -13.13 -0.04
N GLU A 84 1.68 -13.26 -0.43
CA GLU A 84 1.25 -13.68 -1.77
C GLU A 84 0.71 -12.54 -2.63
N ARG A 85 0.24 -11.45 -1.99
CA ARG A 85 -0.38 -10.31 -2.66
C ARG A 85 0.19 -8.98 -2.18
N VAL A 86 0.63 -8.16 -3.11
CA VAL A 86 1.13 -6.81 -2.84
C VAL A 86 0.25 -5.78 -3.54
N PHE A 87 -0.25 -4.84 -2.78
CA PHE A 87 -1.01 -3.70 -3.26
C PHE A 87 -0.15 -2.45 -3.19
N LEU A 88 0.18 -1.86 -4.34
CA LEU A 88 0.95 -0.63 -4.42
C LEU A 88 0.01 0.57 -4.40
N CYS A 89 -0.08 1.21 -3.24
CA CYS A 89 -0.98 2.34 -2.92
C CYS A 89 -0.21 3.67 -2.96
N LEU A 90 0.67 3.86 -3.95
CA LEU A 90 1.50 5.06 -4.10
C LEU A 90 0.71 6.22 -4.71
N ASP A 91 1.28 7.43 -4.63
CA ASP A 91 0.68 8.67 -5.13
C ASP A 91 0.22 8.57 -6.59
N SER A 92 -0.77 9.37 -6.95
CA SER A 92 -1.43 9.36 -8.28
C SER A 92 -0.68 10.19 -9.32
N ASP A 93 0.56 10.57 -9.06
CA ASP A 93 1.41 11.32 -9.97
C ASP A 93 2.31 10.41 -10.83
N LYS A 94 3.09 11.04 -11.71
CA LYS A 94 4.02 10.33 -12.60
C LYS A 94 5.11 9.58 -11.83
N ALA A 95 5.61 10.14 -10.73
CA ALA A 95 6.65 9.52 -9.90
C ALA A 95 6.12 8.25 -9.22
N GLY A 96 4.89 8.31 -8.67
CA GLY A 96 4.20 7.16 -8.09
C GLY A 96 3.90 6.08 -9.14
N GLU A 97 3.52 6.47 -10.37
CA GLU A 97 3.31 5.51 -11.46
C GLU A 97 4.59 4.77 -11.83
N ASP A 98 5.68 5.49 -12.05
CA ASP A 98 6.98 4.91 -12.41
C ASP A 98 7.54 4.07 -11.26
N ALA A 99 7.32 4.48 -10.00
CA ALA A 99 7.67 3.70 -8.83
C ALA A 99 6.89 2.38 -8.78
N CYS A 100 5.59 2.38 -9.05
CA CYS A 100 4.79 1.15 -9.09
C CYS A 100 5.34 0.15 -10.10
N LYS A 101 5.70 0.58 -11.31
CA LYS A 101 6.29 -0.28 -12.34
C LYS A 101 7.62 -0.88 -11.89
N ARG A 102 8.51 -0.04 -11.32
CA ARG A 102 9.81 -0.50 -10.80
C ARG A 102 9.65 -1.49 -9.66
N LEU A 103 8.78 -1.20 -8.69
CA LEU A 103 8.55 -2.07 -7.55
C LEU A 103 7.92 -3.40 -7.97
N ALA A 104 6.95 -3.39 -8.89
CA ALA A 104 6.38 -4.61 -9.43
C ALA A 104 7.42 -5.51 -10.11
N ALA A 105 8.39 -4.91 -10.81
CA ALA A 105 9.48 -5.65 -11.45
C ALA A 105 10.47 -6.27 -10.46
N LEU A 106 10.57 -5.74 -9.23
CA LEU A 106 11.43 -6.29 -8.17
C LEU A 106 10.83 -7.48 -7.43
N LEU A 107 9.51 -7.70 -7.57
CA LEU A 107 8.80 -8.73 -6.83
C LEU A 107 8.90 -10.09 -7.54
N PRO A 108 8.96 -11.21 -6.78
CA PRO A 108 8.93 -12.55 -7.35
C PRO A 108 7.68 -12.82 -8.20
N ASP A 109 7.76 -13.74 -9.16
CA ASP A 109 6.61 -14.11 -9.99
C ASP A 109 5.51 -14.86 -9.22
N THR A 110 5.83 -15.34 -8.02
CA THR A 110 4.87 -15.97 -7.10
C THR A 110 3.95 -14.97 -6.41
N VAL A 111 4.28 -13.68 -6.47
CA VAL A 111 3.51 -12.60 -5.81
C VAL A 111 2.66 -11.87 -6.84
N SER A 112 1.36 -11.76 -6.58
CA SER A 112 0.49 -10.89 -7.37
C SER A 112 0.68 -9.44 -6.99
N VAL A 113 0.65 -8.55 -7.98
CA VAL A 113 0.84 -7.11 -7.76
C VAL A 113 -0.30 -6.33 -8.39
N THR A 114 -1.00 -5.56 -7.57
CA THR A 114 -2.08 -4.67 -8.00
C THR A 114 -1.76 -3.25 -7.55
N ARG A 115 -1.89 -2.28 -8.43
CA ARG A 115 -1.87 -0.87 -8.06
C ARG A 115 -3.25 -0.45 -7.60
N ILE A 116 -3.32 0.15 -6.43
CA ILE A 116 -4.50 0.86 -5.91
C ILE A 116 -4.19 2.36 -6.00
N GLN A 117 -4.70 3.00 -7.04
CA GLN A 117 -4.44 4.40 -7.31
C GLN A 117 -5.50 5.28 -6.65
N PRO A 118 -5.14 6.21 -5.75
CA PRO A 118 -6.10 7.14 -5.16
C PRO A 118 -6.74 8.02 -6.25
N CYS A 119 -7.99 8.43 -6.03
CA CYS A 119 -8.72 9.30 -6.96
C CYS A 119 -8.27 10.76 -6.91
N MET A 120 -7.48 11.13 -5.90
CA MET A 120 -6.82 12.42 -5.74
C MET A 120 -5.29 12.23 -5.82
N LYS A 121 -4.50 13.22 -5.45
CA LYS A 121 -3.05 13.16 -5.51
C LYS A 121 -2.49 12.03 -4.65
N ASP A 122 -2.91 11.96 -3.41
CA ASP A 122 -2.47 11.00 -2.41
C ASP A 122 -3.64 10.58 -1.49
N TRP A 123 -3.41 9.65 -0.57
CA TRP A 123 -4.44 9.13 0.33
C TRP A 123 -4.84 10.12 1.42
N ASN A 124 -3.95 11.02 1.79
CA ASN A 124 -4.29 12.08 2.74
C ASN A 124 -5.26 13.08 2.11
N ASP A 125 -5.05 13.46 0.85
CA ASP A 125 -6.00 14.31 0.11
C ASP A 125 -7.37 13.63 -0.01
N VAL A 126 -7.42 12.32 -0.31
CA VAL A 126 -8.69 11.55 -0.34
C VAL A 126 -9.39 11.59 1.01
N LEU A 127 -8.67 11.40 2.12
CA LEU A 127 -9.25 11.43 3.45
C LEU A 127 -9.82 12.82 3.80
N VAL A 128 -9.07 13.87 3.53
CA VAL A 128 -9.48 15.26 3.83
C VAL A 128 -10.73 15.63 3.05
N HIS A 129 -10.82 15.25 1.78
CA HIS A 129 -11.95 15.61 0.90
C HIS A 129 -13.01 14.50 0.75
N ARG A 130 -12.99 13.47 1.61
CA ARG A 130 -13.85 12.28 1.47
C ARG A 130 -15.35 12.57 1.35
N ALA A 131 -15.82 13.66 1.95
CA ALA A 131 -17.22 14.08 1.88
C ALA A 131 -17.64 14.60 0.50
N GLU A 132 -16.69 15.07 -0.30
CA GLU A 132 -16.89 15.65 -1.63
C GLU A 132 -16.78 14.60 -2.74
N ILE A 133 -16.27 13.40 -2.44
CA ILE A 133 -16.06 12.34 -3.43
C ILE A 133 -17.35 11.55 -3.66
N PRO A 134 -17.94 11.62 -4.87
CA PRO A 134 -19.19 10.95 -5.18
C PRO A 134 -19.09 9.43 -5.01
N ASN A 135 -20.13 8.83 -4.42
CA ASN A 135 -20.26 7.38 -4.26
C ASN A 135 -19.06 6.70 -3.57
N ARG A 136 -18.24 7.47 -2.83
CA ARG A 136 -17.02 6.98 -2.18
C ARG A 136 -16.05 6.27 -3.14
N ASN A 137 -15.99 6.73 -4.40
CA ASN A 137 -15.04 6.20 -5.40
C ASN A 137 -13.60 6.69 -5.12
N TYR A 138 -13.04 6.26 -4.00
CA TYR A 138 -11.76 6.75 -3.48
C TYR A 138 -10.55 6.31 -4.31
N PHE A 139 -10.68 5.27 -5.15
CA PHE A 139 -9.56 4.75 -5.94
C PHE A 139 -10.01 3.93 -7.16
N LYS A 140 -9.04 3.61 -8.02
CA LYS A 140 -9.12 2.57 -9.05
C LYS A 140 -8.04 1.51 -8.85
N SER A 141 -8.32 0.25 -9.23
CA SER A 141 -7.36 -0.86 -9.19
C SER A 141 -6.85 -1.18 -10.58
N ILE A 142 -5.55 -1.45 -10.70
CA ILE A 142 -4.86 -1.81 -11.93
C ILE A 142 -3.96 -3.00 -11.63
N VAL A 143 -4.22 -4.15 -12.27
CA VAL A 143 -3.35 -5.32 -12.14
C VAL A 143 -2.04 -5.06 -12.87
N LEU A 144 -0.92 -5.13 -12.17
CA LEU A 144 0.42 -4.96 -12.73
C LEU A 144 1.11 -6.30 -12.99
N LYS A 145 0.82 -7.31 -12.17
CA LYS A 145 1.40 -8.64 -12.25
C LYS A 145 0.39 -9.67 -11.75
N GLU A 146 0.07 -10.65 -12.58
CA GLU A 146 -0.76 -11.79 -12.17
C GLU A 146 0.12 -12.92 -11.64
N PRO A 147 -0.35 -13.70 -10.65
CA PRO A 147 0.38 -14.88 -10.20
C PRO A 147 0.34 -15.96 -11.29
N PRO A 148 1.29 -16.91 -11.30
CA PRO A 148 1.22 -18.06 -12.18
C PRO A 148 -0.06 -18.87 -11.92
N LYS A 149 -0.67 -19.40 -12.97
CA LYS A 149 -2.03 -19.97 -13.07
C LYS A 149 -2.32 -21.14 -12.12
N LYS A 150 -2.33 -20.98 -10.82
CA LYS A 150 -2.81 -22.05 -9.95
C LYS A 150 -3.88 -21.68 -8.93
N ASP A 151 -3.97 -20.45 -8.46
CA ASP A 151 -5.01 -20.08 -7.49
C ASP A 151 -5.36 -18.60 -7.64
N PHE A 152 -6.45 -18.29 -8.31
CA PHE A 152 -6.84 -16.91 -8.59
C PHE A 152 -7.87 -16.37 -7.60
N VAL A 153 -7.52 -15.28 -6.97
CA VAL A 153 -8.50 -14.34 -6.45
C VAL A 153 -8.28 -13.01 -7.16
N LYS A 154 -9.25 -12.55 -7.90
CA LYS A 154 -9.21 -11.28 -8.62
C LYS A 154 -10.20 -10.33 -7.98
N ILE A 155 -9.76 -9.08 -7.76
CA ILE A 155 -10.53 -7.85 -7.58
C ILE A 155 -10.94 -7.52 -6.14
N ILE A 156 -10.51 -6.34 -5.77
CA ILE A 156 -11.09 -5.58 -4.66
C ILE A 156 -12.24 -4.74 -5.23
N ARG A 157 -13.45 -5.00 -4.79
CA ARG A 157 -14.58 -4.13 -4.98
C ARG A 157 -14.91 -3.45 -3.66
N MET A 158 -14.99 -2.14 -3.68
CA MET A 158 -15.43 -1.38 -2.52
C MET A 158 -16.95 -1.23 -2.58
N SER A 159 -17.64 -1.76 -1.60
CA SER A 159 -19.01 -1.36 -1.29
C SER A 159 -19.08 -1.07 0.19
N ASN A 160 -19.60 0.09 0.54
CA ASN A 160 -19.85 0.50 1.94
C ASN A 160 -18.64 0.56 2.88
N GLY A 161 -17.44 0.91 2.39
CA GLY A 161 -16.26 1.09 3.23
C GLY A 161 -15.57 -0.21 3.65
N GLU A 162 -15.84 -1.32 2.97
CA GLU A 162 -15.20 -2.62 3.18
C GLU A 162 -14.28 -2.98 2.02
N LEU A 163 -13.06 -3.41 2.33
CA LEU A 163 -12.19 -4.13 1.41
C LEU A 163 -12.68 -5.58 1.37
N THR A 164 -13.50 -5.93 0.39
CA THR A 164 -13.88 -7.31 0.17
C THR A 164 -13.08 -7.87 -1.00
N PRO A 165 -12.39 -9.02 -0.85
CA PRO A 165 -11.90 -9.77 -1.98
C PRO A 165 -13.12 -10.19 -2.81
N VAL A 166 -13.13 -9.87 -4.11
CA VAL A 166 -14.10 -10.49 -5.01
C VAL A 166 -13.54 -11.85 -5.37
N GLU A 167 -14.14 -12.90 -4.82
CA GLU A 167 -13.84 -14.25 -5.21
C GLU A 167 -14.24 -14.48 -6.66
N TRP A 168 -13.28 -14.91 -7.48
CA TRP A 168 -13.61 -15.55 -8.75
C TRP A 168 -13.92 -17.01 -8.47
N LEU A 169 -15.19 -17.35 -8.55
CA LEU A 169 -15.60 -18.75 -8.63
C LEU A 169 -15.05 -19.32 -9.95
N TRP A 170 -14.04 -20.18 -9.83
CA TRP A 170 -13.65 -21.06 -10.92
C TRP A 170 -14.78 -22.06 -11.12
N LYS A 171 -15.37 -22.10 -12.32
CA LYS A 171 -16.17 -23.24 -12.76
C LYS A 171 -15.25 -24.12 -13.61
N PRO A 172 -15.19 -25.43 -13.31
CA PRO A 172 -14.43 -26.38 -14.11
C PRO A 172 -14.92 -26.47 -15.54
#